data_4896e6a276a73dd17899c71d309befdb
#
_entry.id   4896e6a276a73dd17899c71d309befdb
#
_cell.length_a   1.000
_cell.length_b   1.000
_cell.length_c   1.000
_cell.angle_alpha   90.00
_cell.angle_beta   90.00
_cell.angle_gamma   90.00
#
_symmetry.space_group_name_H-M   'P 1'
#
loop_
_entity.id
_entity.type
_entity.pdbx_description
1 polymer ?
#
loop_
_entity_poly.entity_id
_entity_poly.type
_entity_poly.pdbx_seq_one_letter_code
_entity_poly.pdbx_strand_id
1 'polypeptide(L)'
;MSLPPEKASELKQIIQSHLKKMNIHGKIQEVLAETARADHSSERLSEEDFRHALQRRGIIDDVMKDLHFHQEKATKPASGSSSKPVIHHGEKEPTELRQNPSKQYLHLQVLGGKAFLEHLQEPEPLPGQVSSTFTLYLHFRNQRFGSRPVPCTCEPDLRENFLLELCRDGADGGKMMDAATMLSICDPVHFVLIKTDISGETTLVSSYFLDWRTVLSSTNAKTCFAVELMGVGSECKVPAGVLTVNLELYPPPAVTLSADVISTQRSLERTRTAEKDRLFLVYAKQWWREFLEIRASHQSKLVKIFAQDENGVNRPVCSYVHVLRAGRLLESSRHAARFVSLLPHERTPVLGGGTGKQEQWCSLLAFLGRGKGDCEDHATLLCSLLLGFGLDAYVCVGTKAKGVPHAWVMTRGTDGTVTFWESLTAHRSASSFMCTRLQDFHGAHEFINLLE
;
A
#
# COMPACT_ATOMS: atom_id res chain seq x y z
N MET A 1 8.40 19.63 -6.51
CA MET A 1 8.73 20.81 -7.31
C MET A 1 7.82 21.94 -6.87
N SER A 2 8.34 22.95 -6.19
CA SER A 2 7.60 24.17 -5.86
C SER A 2 7.47 25.03 -7.13
N LEU A 3 6.27 25.49 -7.43
CA LEU A 3 6.03 26.45 -8.53
C LEU A 3 6.90 27.69 -8.31
N PRO A 4 7.49 28.26 -9.39
CA PRO A 4 8.19 29.53 -9.30
C PRO A 4 7.28 30.60 -8.67
N PRO A 5 7.81 31.49 -7.82
CA PRO A 5 7.00 32.47 -7.07
C PRO A 5 6.16 33.38 -7.97
N GLU A 6 6.61 33.67 -9.17
CA GLU A 6 5.86 34.49 -10.16
C GLU A 6 4.61 33.74 -10.64
N LYS A 7 4.69 32.46 -11.00
CA LYS A 7 3.54 31.66 -11.42
C LYS A 7 2.54 31.40 -10.29
N ALA A 8 3.02 31.31 -9.06
CA ALA A 8 2.14 31.19 -7.89
C ALA A 8 1.36 32.50 -7.63
N SER A 9 1.96 33.66 -7.91
CA SER A 9 1.32 34.97 -7.82
C SER A 9 0.28 35.18 -8.91
N GLU A 10 0.58 34.83 -10.15
CA GLU A 10 -0.39 34.87 -11.28
C GLU A 10 -1.58 33.94 -11.03
N LEU A 11 -1.34 32.72 -10.57
CA LEU A 11 -2.41 31.77 -10.25
C LEU A 11 -3.31 32.30 -9.13
N LYS A 12 -2.73 32.92 -8.12
CA LYS A 12 -3.45 33.55 -7.00
C LYS A 12 -4.32 34.73 -7.47
N GLN A 13 -3.81 35.56 -8.39
CA GLN A 13 -4.59 36.65 -8.99
C GLN A 13 -5.74 36.16 -9.87
N ILE A 14 -5.53 35.09 -10.67
CA ILE A 14 -6.56 34.48 -11.48
C ILE A 14 -7.67 33.91 -10.61
N ILE A 15 -7.31 33.17 -9.55
CA ILE A 15 -8.27 32.61 -8.59
C ILE A 15 -9.04 33.73 -7.89
N GLN A 16 -8.37 34.78 -7.42
CA GLN A 16 -9.04 35.93 -6.75
C GLN A 16 -9.98 36.69 -7.69
N SER A 17 -9.59 36.91 -8.94
CA SER A 17 -10.43 37.57 -9.93
C SER A 17 -11.68 36.75 -10.26
N HIS A 18 -11.55 35.42 -10.30
CA HIS A 18 -12.65 34.49 -10.56
C HIS A 18 -13.64 34.42 -9.40
N LEU A 19 -13.14 34.27 -8.16
CA LEU A 19 -13.95 34.29 -6.95
C LEU A 19 -14.75 35.63 -6.81
N LYS A 20 -14.13 36.74 -7.23
CA LYS A 20 -14.78 38.06 -7.25
C LYS A 20 -15.88 38.17 -8.32
N LYS A 21 -15.64 37.56 -9.50
CA LYS A 21 -16.58 37.52 -10.64
C LYS A 21 -17.84 36.72 -10.34
N MET A 22 -17.71 35.64 -9.56
CA MET A 22 -18.82 34.79 -9.14
C MET A 22 -19.58 35.32 -7.90
N ASN A 23 -19.18 36.46 -7.36
CA ASN A 23 -19.73 37.05 -6.13
C ASN A 23 -19.89 36.05 -4.97
N ILE A 24 -18.93 35.13 -4.86
CA ILE A 24 -18.94 34.05 -3.85
C ILE A 24 -18.94 34.63 -2.44
N HIS A 25 -18.26 35.75 -2.25
CA HIS A 25 -18.21 36.44 -0.95
C HIS A 25 -19.60 36.93 -0.52
N GLY A 26 -20.40 37.49 -1.46
CA GLY A 26 -21.79 37.86 -1.21
C GLY A 26 -22.68 36.66 -0.86
N LYS A 27 -22.55 35.57 -1.60
CA LYS A 27 -23.30 34.34 -1.36
C LYS A 27 -22.95 33.69 -0.01
N ILE A 28 -21.69 33.74 0.41
CA ILE A 28 -21.23 33.25 1.74
C ILE A 28 -21.80 34.14 2.85
N GLN A 29 -21.80 35.47 2.71
CA GLN A 29 -22.37 36.39 3.69
C GLN A 29 -23.89 36.20 3.82
N GLU A 30 -24.58 35.90 2.72
CA GLU A 30 -26.01 35.62 2.73
C GLU A 30 -26.34 34.30 3.48
N VAL A 31 -25.54 33.24 3.26
CA VAL A 31 -25.67 31.97 4.02
C VAL A 31 -25.39 32.18 5.50
N LEU A 32 -24.36 32.95 5.85
CA LEU A 32 -24.05 33.29 7.24
C LEU A 32 -25.16 34.12 7.90
N ALA A 33 -25.78 35.07 7.18
CA ALA A 33 -26.89 35.89 7.68
C ALA A 33 -28.19 35.09 7.87
N GLU A 34 -28.45 34.09 7.04
CA GLU A 34 -29.60 33.19 7.19
C GLU A 34 -29.44 32.21 8.30
N THR A 35 -28.26 31.58 8.43
CA THR A 35 -27.95 30.66 9.54
C THR A 35 -27.98 31.39 10.88
N ALA A 36 -27.51 32.65 10.94
CA ALA A 36 -27.61 33.48 12.14
C ALA A 36 -29.03 33.93 12.49
N ARG A 37 -29.98 33.91 11.55
CA ARG A 37 -31.40 34.22 11.79
C ARG A 37 -32.25 33.01 12.18
N ALA A 38 -31.76 31.79 11.86
CA ALA A 38 -32.49 30.56 12.14
C ALA A 38 -32.28 30.03 13.57
N ASP A 39 -31.20 30.44 14.25
CA ASP A 39 -30.89 30.01 15.60
C ASP A 39 -31.01 31.14 16.61
N HIS A 40 -32.08 31.07 17.41
CA HIS A 40 -32.29 31.87 18.63
C HIS A 40 -31.60 31.28 19.87
N SER A 41 -30.75 30.25 19.75
CA SER A 41 -29.96 29.66 20.83
C SER A 41 -28.47 29.88 20.60
N SER A 42 -27.85 30.43 21.62
CA SER A 42 -26.46 30.90 21.71
C SER A 42 -25.44 29.74 21.69
N GLU A 43 -25.44 28.86 20.68
CA GLU A 43 -24.37 27.89 20.45
C GLU A 43 -23.61 28.20 19.15
N ARG A 44 -22.27 28.14 19.26
CA ARG A 44 -21.37 28.38 18.13
C ARG A 44 -21.73 27.45 16.99
N LEU A 45 -22.06 28.00 15.82
CA LEU A 45 -22.23 27.26 14.57
C LEU A 45 -21.06 26.29 14.36
N SER A 46 -21.39 24.99 14.25
CA SER A 46 -20.43 23.97 13.93
C SER A 46 -19.94 24.16 12.49
N GLU A 47 -18.66 23.90 12.24
CA GLU A 47 -18.06 23.93 10.89
C GLU A 47 -18.80 22.99 9.92
N GLU A 48 -19.39 21.93 10.45
CA GLU A 48 -20.18 20.94 9.69
C GLU A 48 -21.52 21.50 9.24
N ASP A 49 -22.23 22.27 10.07
CA ASP A 49 -23.49 22.89 9.71
C ASP A 49 -23.31 23.95 8.62
N PHE A 50 -22.23 24.71 8.67
CA PHE A 50 -21.87 25.67 7.65
C PHE A 50 -21.53 25.00 6.32
N ARG A 51 -20.78 23.87 6.34
CA ARG A 51 -20.46 23.08 5.17
C ARG A 51 -21.72 22.50 4.51
N HIS A 52 -22.64 21.96 5.31
CA HIS A 52 -23.92 21.46 4.81
C HIS A 52 -24.82 22.55 4.21
N ALA A 53 -24.80 23.75 4.78
CA ALA A 53 -25.55 24.89 4.22
C ALA A 53 -24.99 25.34 2.85
N LEU A 54 -23.66 25.37 2.68
CA LEU A 54 -23.00 25.66 1.40
C LEU A 54 -23.27 24.58 0.34
N GLN A 55 -23.32 23.32 0.76
CA GLN A 55 -23.57 22.19 -0.13
C GLN A 55 -25.04 22.13 -0.60
N ARG A 56 -26.00 22.41 0.29
CA ARG A 56 -27.44 22.49 -0.07
C ARG A 56 -27.74 23.58 -1.11
N ARG A 57 -26.98 24.68 -1.13
CA ARG A 57 -27.15 25.77 -2.13
C ARG A 57 -26.36 25.53 -3.41
N GLY A 58 -25.64 24.40 -3.54
CA GLY A 58 -24.88 24.06 -4.74
C GLY A 58 -23.70 25.00 -5.05
N ILE A 59 -23.28 25.85 -4.09
CA ILE A 59 -22.19 26.81 -4.28
C ILE A 59 -20.87 26.08 -4.55
N ILE A 60 -20.66 24.94 -3.91
CA ILE A 60 -19.45 24.10 -4.11
C ILE A 60 -19.48 23.49 -5.51
N ASP A 61 -20.64 23.01 -5.98
CA ASP A 61 -20.81 22.40 -7.30
C ASP A 61 -20.64 23.43 -8.42
N ASP A 62 -21.12 24.66 -8.23
CA ASP A 62 -20.95 25.76 -9.19
C ASP A 62 -19.46 26.15 -9.32
N VAL A 63 -18.73 26.24 -8.22
CA VAL A 63 -17.27 26.51 -8.23
C VAL A 63 -16.50 25.40 -8.92
N MET A 64 -16.86 24.15 -8.67
CA MET A 64 -16.21 22.99 -9.27
C MET A 64 -16.50 22.90 -10.77
N LYS A 65 -17.73 23.18 -11.22
CA LYS A 65 -18.10 23.23 -12.64
C LYS A 65 -17.34 24.30 -13.42
N ASP A 66 -17.24 25.51 -12.87
CA ASP A 66 -16.52 26.61 -13.53
C ASP A 66 -15.01 26.37 -13.59
N LEU A 67 -14.40 25.73 -12.56
CA LEU A 67 -12.99 25.31 -12.59
C LEU A 67 -12.72 24.27 -13.67
N HIS A 68 -13.63 23.30 -13.86
CA HIS A 68 -13.51 22.31 -14.93
C HIS A 68 -13.69 22.93 -16.33
N PHE A 69 -14.61 23.89 -16.50
CA PHE A 69 -14.85 24.55 -17.79
C PHE A 69 -13.68 25.42 -18.27
N HIS A 70 -12.85 25.95 -17.34
CA HIS A 70 -11.68 26.73 -17.69
C HIS A 70 -10.45 25.86 -17.99
N GLN A 71 -10.38 24.65 -17.45
CA GLN A 71 -9.34 23.68 -17.79
C GLN A 71 -9.49 23.18 -19.23
N GLU A 72 -10.72 23.08 -19.75
CA GLU A 72 -10.98 22.71 -21.14
C GLU A 72 -10.75 23.86 -22.15
N LYS A 73 -10.93 25.14 -21.75
CA LYS A 73 -10.71 26.30 -22.63
C LYS A 73 -9.25 26.68 -22.86
N ALA A 74 -8.35 26.29 -21.99
CA ALA A 74 -6.90 26.60 -22.11
C ALA A 74 -6.18 25.72 -23.15
N THR A 75 -6.84 24.76 -23.80
CA THR A 75 -6.21 23.76 -24.68
C THR A 75 -6.73 23.70 -26.12
N LYS A 76 -7.41 24.76 -26.68
CA LYS A 76 -7.81 24.74 -28.09
C LYS A 76 -7.29 25.94 -28.88
N PRO A 77 -6.45 25.72 -29.93
CA PRO A 77 -6.33 26.68 -31.02
C PRO A 77 -7.54 26.56 -31.97
N ALA A 78 -8.02 27.71 -32.46
CA ALA A 78 -9.23 27.85 -33.26
C ALA A 78 -9.11 27.23 -34.64
N SER A 79 -10.09 26.45 -35.07
CA SER A 79 -10.62 26.44 -36.43
C SER A 79 -11.98 25.75 -36.46
N GLY A 80 -12.97 26.40 -37.13
CA GLY A 80 -14.37 26.06 -37.05
C GLY A 80 -14.86 25.00 -38.05
N SER A 81 -15.96 24.41 -37.74
CA SER A 81 -17.20 24.38 -38.56
C SER A 81 -18.21 23.37 -37.95
N SER A 82 -19.48 23.71 -38.14
CA SER A 82 -20.67 23.13 -37.57
C SER A 82 -20.99 21.71 -38.05
N SER A 83 -21.50 20.84 -37.16
CA SER A 83 -22.68 19.97 -37.40
C SER A 83 -23.09 19.20 -36.13
N LYS A 84 -24.41 18.91 -36.02
CA LYS A 84 -25.17 18.43 -34.87
C LYS A 84 -24.82 16.97 -34.43
N PRO A 85 -25.07 16.60 -33.15
CA PRO A 85 -24.65 15.31 -32.64
C PRO A 85 -25.64 14.18 -32.94
N VAL A 86 -25.09 13.07 -33.37
CA VAL A 86 -25.75 11.74 -33.38
C VAL A 86 -25.17 10.95 -32.20
N ILE A 87 -26.05 10.41 -31.36
CA ILE A 87 -25.71 9.59 -30.22
C ILE A 87 -25.33 8.21 -30.74
N HIS A 88 -24.06 7.85 -30.62
CA HIS A 88 -23.61 6.48 -30.71
C HIS A 88 -22.94 6.07 -29.41
N HIS A 89 -23.46 5.03 -28.77
CA HIS A 89 -22.74 4.27 -27.75
C HIS A 89 -21.53 3.62 -28.42
N GLY A 90 -20.36 4.23 -28.28
CA GLY A 90 -19.08 3.70 -28.70
C GLY A 90 -18.23 3.42 -27.45
N GLU A 91 -17.67 2.23 -27.41
CA GLU A 91 -16.62 1.84 -26.49
C GLU A 91 -15.54 2.93 -26.43
N LYS A 92 -15.27 3.45 -25.23
CA LYS A 92 -14.21 4.42 -25.03
C LYS A 92 -12.88 3.70 -25.20
N GLU A 93 -12.19 3.97 -26.30
CA GLU A 93 -10.76 3.69 -26.42
C GLU A 93 -10.00 4.30 -25.23
N PRO A 94 -8.94 3.63 -24.73
CA PRO A 94 -8.19 4.11 -23.58
C PRO A 94 -7.61 5.49 -23.89
N THR A 95 -7.95 6.46 -23.05
CA THR A 95 -7.43 7.82 -23.05
C THR A 95 -5.90 7.76 -23.18
N GLU A 96 -5.32 8.36 -24.21
CA GLU A 96 -3.88 8.52 -24.39
C GLU A 96 -3.30 9.13 -23.12
N LEU A 97 -2.69 8.29 -22.30
CA LEU A 97 -1.93 8.71 -21.13
C LEU A 97 -0.80 9.62 -21.63
N ARG A 98 -0.74 10.86 -21.15
CA ARG A 98 0.39 11.77 -21.39
C ARG A 98 1.64 11.16 -20.78
N GLN A 99 2.29 10.33 -21.55
CA GLN A 99 3.50 9.62 -21.15
C GLN A 99 4.68 10.58 -21.27
N ASN A 100 5.48 10.65 -20.24
CA ASN A 100 6.74 11.39 -20.31
C ASN A 100 7.71 10.57 -21.18
N PRO A 101 8.19 11.07 -22.34
CA PRO A 101 8.96 10.27 -23.30
C PRO A 101 10.30 9.77 -22.75
N SER A 102 10.74 10.26 -21.60
CA SER A 102 11.98 9.83 -20.94
C SER A 102 11.79 8.73 -19.89
N LYS A 103 10.55 8.27 -19.64
CA LYS A 103 10.25 7.26 -18.63
C LYS A 103 9.78 5.97 -19.27
N GLN A 104 10.16 4.85 -18.64
CA GLN A 104 9.70 3.51 -19.03
C GLN A 104 8.68 2.98 -18.06
N TYR A 105 7.64 2.35 -18.61
CA TYR A 105 6.51 1.83 -17.88
C TYR A 105 6.27 0.36 -18.20
N LEU A 106 5.85 -0.38 -17.20
CA LEU A 106 5.21 -1.66 -17.36
C LEU A 106 3.70 -1.45 -17.28
N HIS A 107 3.02 -1.60 -18.41
CA HIS A 107 1.56 -1.63 -18.46
C HIS A 107 1.10 -3.04 -18.09
N LEU A 108 0.41 -3.17 -16.99
CA LEU A 108 -0.16 -4.40 -16.48
C LEU A 108 -1.67 -4.31 -16.57
N GLN A 109 -2.26 -5.20 -17.36
CA GLN A 109 -3.69 -5.27 -17.54
C GLN A 109 -4.19 -6.61 -17.00
N VAL A 110 -5.14 -6.56 -16.07
CA VAL A 110 -5.91 -7.73 -15.63
C VAL A 110 -7.13 -7.83 -16.53
N LEU A 111 -7.26 -8.94 -17.22
CA LEU A 111 -8.35 -9.18 -18.20
C LEU A 111 -9.59 -9.78 -17.56
N GLY A 112 -9.46 -10.40 -16.40
CA GLY A 112 -10.54 -11.00 -15.64
C GLY A 112 -10.06 -12.17 -14.79
N GLY A 113 -10.95 -12.66 -13.94
CA GLY A 113 -10.77 -13.86 -13.12
C GLY A 113 -11.53 -15.05 -13.68
N LYS A 114 -11.06 -16.25 -13.37
CA LYS A 114 -11.71 -17.53 -13.73
C LYS A 114 -11.50 -18.57 -12.64
N ALA A 115 -12.37 -19.56 -12.61
CA ALA A 115 -12.25 -20.75 -11.75
C ALA A 115 -12.14 -20.40 -10.24
N PHE A 116 -12.86 -19.39 -9.78
CA PHE A 116 -13.07 -19.15 -8.36
C PHE A 116 -14.15 -20.10 -7.84
N LEU A 117 -13.76 -21.37 -7.66
CA LEU A 117 -14.69 -22.48 -7.46
C LEU A 117 -15.50 -22.38 -6.16
N GLU A 118 -15.02 -21.68 -5.15
CA GLU A 118 -15.77 -21.38 -3.93
C GLU A 118 -17.10 -20.67 -4.23
N HIS A 119 -17.15 -19.89 -5.33
CA HIS A 119 -18.31 -19.10 -5.77
C HIS A 119 -19.04 -19.69 -6.97
N LEU A 120 -18.82 -20.98 -7.29
CA LEU A 120 -19.42 -21.63 -8.46
C LEU A 120 -20.95 -21.69 -8.41
N GLN A 121 -21.53 -21.83 -7.22
CA GLN A 121 -22.98 -21.94 -7.01
C GLN A 121 -23.65 -20.62 -6.66
N GLU A 122 -22.88 -19.54 -6.47
CA GLU A 122 -23.42 -18.22 -6.18
C GLU A 122 -24.02 -17.63 -7.46
N PRO A 123 -25.31 -17.24 -7.47
CA PRO A 123 -25.90 -16.58 -8.63
C PRO A 123 -25.26 -15.20 -8.82
N GLU A 124 -25.17 -14.74 -10.07
CA GLU A 124 -24.74 -13.38 -10.33
C GLU A 124 -25.67 -12.39 -9.61
N PRO A 125 -25.12 -11.44 -8.83
CA PRO A 125 -25.93 -10.48 -8.11
C PRO A 125 -26.71 -9.57 -9.08
N LEU A 126 -27.98 -9.36 -8.79
CA LEU A 126 -28.80 -8.43 -9.56
C LEU A 126 -28.29 -6.99 -9.38
N PRO A 127 -28.47 -6.12 -10.40
CA PRO A 127 -28.09 -4.72 -10.29
C PRO A 127 -28.71 -4.05 -9.05
N GLY A 128 -27.85 -3.49 -8.18
CA GLY A 128 -28.27 -2.85 -6.93
C GLY A 128 -28.38 -3.80 -5.72
N GLN A 129 -28.14 -5.09 -5.88
CA GLN A 129 -28.07 -6.03 -4.77
C GLN A 129 -26.70 -5.94 -4.09
N VAL A 130 -26.68 -5.85 -2.75
CA VAL A 130 -25.45 -5.93 -1.95
C VAL A 130 -24.96 -7.38 -1.96
N SER A 131 -23.73 -7.58 -2.41
CA SER A 131 -23.07 -8.89 -2.44
C SER A 131 -21.64 -8.76 -1.92
N SER A 132 -21.04 -9.89 -1.57
CA SER A 132 -19.60 -9.95 -1.29
C SER A 132 -18.80 -9.49 -2.50
N THR A 133 -17.67 -8.83 -2.28
CA THR A 133 -16.85 -8.27 -3.38
C THR A 133 -15.40 -8.70 -3.28
N PHE A 134 -14.75 -8.84 -4.44
CA PHE A 134 -13.30 -8.94 -4.57
C PHE A 134 -12.70 -7.57 -4.86
N THR A 135 -11.58 -7.26 -4.20
CA THR A 135 -10.71 -6.12 -4.50
C THR A 135 -9.29 -6.61 -4.69
N LEU A 136 -8.68 -6.27 -5.81
CA LEU A 136 -7.29 -6.60 -6.12
C LEU A 136 -6.40 -5.41 -5.76
N TYR A 137 -5.48 -5.60 -4.84
CA TYR A 137 -4.42 -4.65 -4.53
C TYR A 137 -3.13 -5.07 -5.22
N LEU A 138 -2.38 -4.08 -5.68
CA LEU A 138 -1.14 -4.27 -6.40
C LEU A 138 -0.06 -3.36 -5.84
N HIS A 139 1.12 -3.93 -5.59
CA HIS A 139 2.29 -3.20 -5.14
C HIS A 139 3.49 -3.51 -6.03
N PHE A 140 4.16 -2.45 -6.47
CA PHE A 140 5.41 -2.55 -7.18
C PHE A 140 6.36 -1.45 -6.70
N ARG A 141 7.43 -1.82 -6.02
CA ARG A 141 8.36 -0.88 -5.39
C ARG A 141 7.62 0.08 -4.43
N ASN A 142 7.61 1.39 -4.71
CA ASN A 142 6.90 2.40 -3.91
C ASN A 142 5.50 2.76 -4.46
N GLN A 143 5.05 2.05 -5.51
CA GLN A 143 3.76 2.28 -6.16
C GLN A 143 2.73 1.30 -5.64
N ARG A 144 1.53 1.79 -5.33
CA ARG A 144 0.41 0.99 -4.80
C ARG A 144 -0.85 1.37 -5.53
N PHE A 145 -1.61 0.35 -5.91
CA PHE A 145 -2.85 0.49 -6.64
C PHE A 145 -3.91 -0.42 -6.03
N GLY A 146 -5.17 -0.04 -6.20
CA GLY A 146 -6.32 -0.87 -5.86
C GLY A 146 -7.30 -0.90 -7.02
N SER A 147 -7.87 -2.06 -7.30
CA SER A 147 -8.96 -2.21 -8.26
C SER A 147 -10.25 -1.65 -7.69
N ARG A 148 -11.24 -1.48 -8.55
CA ARG A 148 -12.62 -1.35 -8.10
C ARG A 148 -13.07 -2.67 -7.48
N PRO A 149 -13.93 -2.64 -6.44
CA PRO A 149 -14.55 -3.84 -5.92
C PRO A 149 -15.50 -4.43 -6.97
N VAL A 150 -15.40 -5.74 -7.20
CA VAL A 150 -16.26 -6.48 -8.13
C VAL A 150 -16.98 -7.61 -7.38
N PRO A 151 -18.19 -8.01 -7.76
CA PRO A 151 -18.90 -9.09 -7.09
C PRO A 151 -18.10 -10.40 -7.06
N CYS A 152 -18.20 -11.14 -5.95
CA CYS A 152 -17.64 -12.48 -5.84
C CYS A 152 -18.46 -13.44 -6.71
N THR A 153 -17.88 -13.87 -7.80
CA THR A 153 -18.45 -14.87 -8.73
C THR A 153 -17.37 -15.84 -9.14
N CYS A 154 -17.74 -16.94 -9.76
CA CYS A 154 -16.77 -17.91 -10.29
C CYS A 154 -15.86 -17.30 -11.37
N GLU A 155 -16.35 -16.34 -12.13
CA GLU A 155 -15.61 -15.58 -13.14
C GLU A 155 -15.73 -14.05 -12.85
N PRO A 156 -15.00 -13.53 -11.84
CA PRO A 156 -15.10 -12.12 -11.47
C PRO A 156 -14.53 -11.21 -12.56
N ASP A 157 -15.26 -10.13 -12.88
CA ASP A 157 -14.89 -9.13 -13.90
C ASP A 157 -13.83 -8.14 -13.37
N LEU A 158 -12.65 -8.66 -13.06
CA LEU A 158 -11.51 -7.90 -12.55
C LEU A 158 -10.74 -7.18 -13.68
N ARG A 159 -11.44 -6.50 -14.59
CA ARG A 159 -10.82 -5.77 -15.70
C ARG A 159 -10.24 -4.44 -15.23
N GLU A 160 -8.92 -4.41 -15.02
CA GLU A 160 -8.20 -3.23 -14.55
C GLU A 160 -6.88 -3.03 -15.31
N ASN A 161 -6.47 -1.78 -15.39
CA ASN A 161 -5.23 -1.37 -16.04
C ASN A 161 -4.36 -0.60 -15.05
N PHE A 162 -3.11 -1.04 -14.92
CA PHE A 162 -2.14 -0.42 -14.02
C PHE A 162 -0.91 -0.01 -14.83
N LEU A 163 -0.45 1.22 -14.64
CA LEU A 163 0.76 1.72 -15.26
C LEU A 163 1.85 1.83 -14.19
N LEU A 164 2.82 0.93 -14.25
CA LEU A 164 3.91 0.82 -13.27
C LEU A 164 5.17 1.49 -13.81
N GLU A 165 5.69 2.48 -13.11
CA GLU A 165 6.94 3.15 -13.49
C GLU A 165 8.14 2.29 -13.12
N LEU A 166 9.00 2.00 -14.09
CA LEU A 166 10.20 1.17 -13.92
C LEU A 166 11.42 1.98 -13.48
N CYS A 167 11.49 3.27 -13.82
CA CYS A 167 12.61 4.14 -13.49
C CYS A 167 12.68 4.46 -12.00
N ARG A 168 13.88 4.59 -11.45
CA ARG A 168 14.09 5.17 -10.11
C ARG A 168 14.11 6.69 -10.20
N ASP A 169 13.47 7.36 -9.25
CA ASP A 169 13.57 8.81 -9.12
C ASP A 169 15.05 9.24 -9.00
N GLY A 170 15.52 10.02 -9.97
CA GLY A 170 16.78 10.77 -9.91
C GLY A 170 18.08 10.05 -10.24
N ALA A 171 18.08 8.76 -10.58
CA ALA A 171 19.34 8.03 -10.81
C ALA A 171 19.85 8.06 -12.24
N ASP A 172 18.98 8.16 -13.25
CA ASP A 172 19.38 8.14 -14.66
C ASP A 172 18.88 9.38 -15.39
N GLY A 173 19.78 10.25 -15.77
CA GLY A 173 19.56 11.55 -16.44
C GLY A 173 18.79 11.46 -17.77
N GLY A 174 17.58 10.93 -17.76
CA GLY A 174 16.67 10.88 -18.91
C GLY A 174 17.05 9.85 -19.99
N LYS A 175 17.98 8.93 -19.72
CA LYS A 175 18.31 7.85 -20.65
C LYS A 175 17.38 6.66 -20.43
N MET A 176 16.81 6.14 -21.50
CA MET A 176 16.02 4.90 -21.46
C MET A 176 16.89 3.73 -20.98
N MET A 177 16.33 2.90 -20.08
CA MET A 177 17.00 1.68 -19.64
C MET A 177 17.04 0.66 -20.79
N ASP A 178 18.15 -0.02 -20.93
CA ASP A 178 18.26 -1.17 -21.82
C ASP A 178 17.64 -2.43 -21.18
N ALA A 179 17.44 -3.48 -21.98
CA ALA A 179 16.84 -4.72 -21.51
C ALA A 179 17.65 -5.40 -20.41
N ALA A 180 18.99 -5.24 -20.40
CA ALA A 180 19.85 -5.80 -19.37
C ALA A 180 19.68 -5.08 -18.02
N THR A 181 19.57 -3.76 -18.05
CA THR A 181 19.25 -2.96 -16.86
C THR A 181 17.86 -3.32 -16.31
N MET A 182 16.85 -3.45 -17.19
CA MET A 182 15.52 -3.90 -16.77
C MET A 182 15.54 -5.31 -16.17
N LEU A 183 16.35 -6.24 -16.71
CA LEU A 183 16.51 -7.57 -16.16
C LEU A 183 17.08 -7.56 -14.73
N SER A 184 17.88 -6.56 -14.37
CA SER A 184 18.46 -6.40 -13.03
C SER A 184 17.44 -5.93 -11.98
N ILE A 185 16.24 -5.50 -12.38
CA ILE A 185 15.16 -5.12 -11.46
C ILE A 185 14.51 -6.39 -10.92
N CYS A 186 14.93 -6.80 -9.72
CA CYS A 186 14.48 -8.03 -9.07
C CYS A 186 13.11 -7.88 -8.40
N ASP A 187 12.58 -6.66 -8.28
CA ASP A 187 11.33 -6.40 -7.59
C ASP A 187 10.15 -7.06 -8.33
N PRO A 188 9.41 -8.01 -7.73
CA PRO A 188 8.22 -8.58 -8.31
C PRO A 188 7.04 -7.62 -8.18
N VAL A 189 6.02 -7.82 -9.00
CA VAL A 189 4.72 -7.20 -8.78
C VAL A 189 3.95 -8.06 -7.77
N HIS A 190 3.60 -7.49 -6.64
CA HIS A 190 2.88 -8.20 -5.59
C HIS A 190 1.37 -7.96 -5.75
N PHE A 191 0.61 -9.04 -5.96
CA PHE A 191 -0.85 -9.07 -5.98
C PHE A 191 -1.39 -9.52 -4.64
N VAL A 192 -2.39 -8.81 -4.13
CA VAL A 192 -3.15 -9.21 -2.94
C VAL A 192 -4.63 -9.13 -3.28
N LEU A 193 -5.30 -10.26 -3.22
CA LEU A 193 -6.75 -10.35 -3.44
C LEU A 193 -7.47 -10.40 -2.10
N ILE A 194 -8.36 -9.46 -1.89
CA ILE A 194 -9.19 -9.33 -0.68
C ILE A 194 -10.64 -9.58 -1.05
N LYS A 195 -11.32 -10.41 -0.25
CA LYS A 195 -12.78 -10.55 -0.26
C LYS A 195 -13.35 -9.68 0.85
N THR A 196 -14.33 -8.86 0.52
CA THR A 196 -15.13 -8.11 1.50
C THR A 196 -16.54 -8.69 1.46
N ASP A 197 -17.00 -9.21 2.58
CA ASP A 197 -18.36 -9.77 2.67
C ASP A 197 -19.43 -8.69 2.83
N ILE A 198 -20.71 -9.09 2.89
CA ILE A 198 -21.86 -8.19 3.03
C ILE A 198 -21.81 -7.41 4.35
N SER A 199 -21.19 -7.95 5.41
CA SER A 199 -21.02 -7.30 6.70
C SER A 199 -19.92 -6.23 6.69
N GLY A 200 -19.11 -6.16 5.62
CA GLY A 200 -17.92 -5.34 5.50
C GLY A 200 -16.68 -5.99 6.11
N GLU A 201 -16.76 -7.25 6.50
CA GLU A 201 -15.60 -7.99 6.97
C GLU A 201 -14.67 -8.34 5.80
N THR A 202 -13.37 -8.11 6.00
CA THR A 202 -12.34 -8.33 5.00
C THR A 202 -11.57 -9.61 5.28
N THR A 203 -11.39 -10.45 4.25
CA THR A 203 -10.58 -11.66 4.30
C THR A 203 -9.55 -11.67 3.18
N LEU A 204 -8.34 -12.12 3.50
CA LEU A 204 -7.28 -12.30 2.51
C LEU A 204 -7.53 -13.61 1.76
N VAL A 205 -7.70 -13.53 0.44
CA VAL A 205 -7.95 -14.70 -0.43
C VAL A 205 -6.64 -15.22 -0.99
N SER A 206 -5.78 -14.34 -1.49
CA SER A 206 -4.51 -14.72 -2.10
C SER A 206 -3.48 -13.62 -2.02
N SER A 207 -2.20 -14.03 -1.94
CA SER A 207 -1.03 -13.15 -2.02
C SER A 207 -0.05 -13.79 -3.02
N TYR A 208 0.24 -13.10 -4.14
CA TYR A 208 1.03 -13.65 -5.23
C TYR A 208 2.10 -12.67 -5.71
N PHE A 209 3.32 -13.16 -5.92
CA PHE A 209 4.45 -12.37 -6.42
C PHE A 209 4.74 -12.70 -7.88
N LEU A 210 4.34 -11.80 -8.77
CA LEU A 210 4.52 -11.93 -10.21
C LEU A 210 5.89 -11.44 -10.65
N ASP A 211 6.67 -12.30 -11.30
CA ASP A 211 7.88 -11.88 -12.00
C ASP A 211 7.53 -11.39 -13.41
N TRP A 212 7.51 -10.08 -13.56
CA TRP A 212 7.14 -9.38 -14.79
C TRP A 212 8.19 -9.49 -15.92
N ARG A 213 9.43 -9.86 -15.60
CA ARG A 213 10.56 -9.85 -16.55
C ARG A 213 10.42 -10.83 -17.71
N THR A 214 9.46 -11.75 -17.62
CA THR A 214 9.11 -12.63 -18.76
C THR A 214 8.73 -11.86 -20.01
N VAL A 215 8.22 -10.63 -19.88
CA VAL A 215 7.87 -9.76 -21.02
C VAL A 215 9.11 -9.34 -21.85
N LEU A 216 10.33 -9.36 -21.27
CA LEU A 216 11.59 -9.01 -21.93
C LEU A 216 11.98 -10.03 -23.03
N SER A 217 11.41 -11.24 -23.03
CA SER A 217 11.65 -12.24 -24.07
C SER A 217 10.69 -12.13 -25.26
N SER A 218 9.66 -11.32 -25.14
CA SER A 218 8.67 -11.18 -26.21
C SER A 218 9.12 -10.18 -27.26
N THR A 219 9.06 -10.54 -28.54
CA THR A 219 9.43 -9.69 -29.66
C THR A 219 8.62 -8.41 -29.77
N ASN A 220 7.36 -8.46 -29.30
CA ASN A 220 6.45 -7.30 -29.28
C ASN A 220 6.43 -6.59 -27.92
N ALA A 221 7.36 -6.91 -26.99
CA ALA A 221 7.37 -6.41 -25.63
C ALA A 221 6.02 -6.58 -24.91
N LYS A 222 5.25 -7.62 -25.29
CA LYS A 222 3.93 -7.92 -24.77
C LYS A 222 3.79 -9.42 -24.55
N THR A 223 3.18 -9.80 -23.40
CA THR A 223 2.90 -11.20 -23.08
C THR A 223 1.61 -11.31 -22.32
N CYS A 224 0.84 -12.35 -22.61
CA CYS A 224 -0.41 -12.66 -21.92
C CYS A 224 -0.33 -14.08 -21.34
N PHE A 225 -0.68 -14.24 -20.08
CA PHE A 225 -0.62 -15.53 -19.40
C PHE A 225 -1.64 -15.60 -18.25
N ALA A 226 -1.89 -16.82 -17.81
CA ALA A 226 -2.72 -17.11 -16.65
C ALA A 226 -1.86 -17.15 -15.39
N VAL A 227 -2.32 -16.50 -14.33
CA VAL A 227 -1.73 -16.52 -12.99
C VAL A 227 -2.65 -17.34 -12.10
N GLU A 228 -2.18 -18.47 -11.63
CA GLU A 228 -2.87 -19.26 -10.63
C GLU A 228 -2.66 -18.62 -9.25
N LEU A 229 -3.76 -18.24 -8.62
CA LEU A 229 -3.79 -17.70 -7.28
C LEU A 229 -3.98 -18.85 -6.29
N MET A 230 -3.06 -18.97 -5.34
CA MET A 230 -3.18 -19.92 -4.25
C MET A 230 -3.86 -19.26 -3.06
N GLY A 231 -4.58 -20.03 -2.26
CA GLY A 231 -5.13 -19.59 -0.99
C GLY A 231 -4.03 -19.20 0.01
N VAL A 232 -4.40 -18.81 1.20
CA VAL A 232 -3.48 -18.35 2.24
C VAL A 232 -3.65 -19.12 3.55
N GLY A 233 -2.67 -19.07 4.41
CA GLY A 233 -2.71 -19.72 5.71
C GLY A 233 -2.87 -21.25 5.62
N SER A 234 -3.93 -21.82 6.16
CA SER A 234 -4.23 -23.26 6.08
C SER A 234 -4.50 -23.74 4.66
N GLU A 235 -4.92 -22.85 3.78
CA GLU A 235 -5.30 -23.13 2.40
C GLU A 235 -4.19 -22.76 1.39
N CYS A 236 -2.98 -22.49 1.84
CA CYS A 236 -1.87 -22.05 0.98
C CYS A 236 -1.48 -23.02 -0.15
N LYS A 237 -2.02 -24.25 -0.12
CA LYS A 237 -1.84 -25.26 -1.18
C LYS A 237 -3.10 -25.50 -2.03
N VAL A 238 -4.17 -24.76 -1.76
CA VAL A 238 -5.45 -24.88 -2.48
C VAL A 238 -5.55 -23.74 -3.47
N PRO A 239 -5.78 -23.99 -4.77
CA PRO A 239 -6.02 -22.92 -5.73
C PRO A 239 -7.29 -22.14 -5.38
N ALA A 240 -7.16 -20.81 -5.29
CA ALA A 240 -8.27 -19.89 -5.04
C ALA A 240 -8.96 -19.45 -6.33
N GLY A 241 -8.21 -19.39 -7.44
CA GLY A 241 -8.70 -18.97 -8.74
C GLY A 241 -7.57 -18.66 -9.71
N VAL A 242 -7.90 -18.18 -10.88
CA VAL A 242 -6.96 -17.86 -11.95
C VAL A 242 -7.23 -16.43 -12.44
N LEU A 243 -6.19 -15.59 -12.53
CA LEU A 243 -6.24 -14.30 -13.20
C LEU A 243 -5.60 -14.39 -14.58
N THR A 244 -6.24 -13.83 -15.59
CA THR A 244 -5.61 -13.61 -16.89
C THR A 244 -4.98 -12.23 -16.90
N VAL A 245 -3.66 -12.19 -17.12
CA VAL A 245 -2.86 -10.96 -17.05
C VAL A 245 -2.14 -10.73 -18.36
N ASN A 246 -2.17 -9.49 -18.85
CA ASN A 246 -1.41 -9.04 -19.98
C ASN A 246 -0.36 -8.02 -19.50
N LEU A 247 0.89 -8.22 -19.87
CA LEU A 247 2.00 -7.31 -19.60
C LEU A 247 2.50 -6.71 -20.90
N GLU A 248 2.79 -5.41 -20.88
CA GLU A 248 3.34 -4.68 -22.01
C GLU A 248 4.34 -3.63 -21.53
N LEU A 249 5.52 -3.58 -22.16
CA LEU A 249 6.51 -2.55 -21.86
C LEU A 249 6.34 -1.35 -22.80
N TYR A 250 6.33 -0.17 -22.21
CA TYR A 250 6.22 1.07 -22.97
C TYR A 250 7.27 2.11 -22.50
N PRO A 251 8.04 2.68 -23.43
CA PRO A 251 8.27 2.20 -24.78
C PRO A 251 8.95 0.82 -24.79
N PRO A 252 8.79 0.03 -25.87
CA PRO A 252 9.41 -1.28 -25.98
C PRO A 252 10.95 -1.17 -25.97
N PRO A 253 11.66 -2.16 -25.40
CA PRO A 253 13.12 -2.18 -25.42
C PRO A 253 13.62 -2.39 -26.85
N ALA A 254 14.77 -1.77 -27.17
CA ALA A 254 15.38 -1.90 -28.51
C ALA A 254 15.86 -3.33 -28.83
N VAL A 255 16.17 -4.12 -27.80
CA VAL A 255 16.65 -5.49 -27.89
C VAL A 255 15.87 -6.38 -26.97
N THR A 256 15.42 -7.53 -27.46
CA THR A 256 14.79 -8.58 -26.66
C THR A 256 15.84 -9.53 -26.09
N LEU A 257 15.57 -10.10 -24.92
CA LEU A 257 16.42 -11.09 -24.27
C LEU A 257 15.91 -12.50 -24.58
N SER A 258 16.81 -13.48 -24.68
CA SER A 258 16.37 -14.87 -24.77
C SER A 258 15.75 -15.34 -23.45
N ALA A 259 14.79 -16.26 -23.53
CA ALA A 259 14.15 -16.87 -22.35
C ALA A 259 15.18 -17.55 -21.44
N ASP A 260 16.25 -18.10 -22.01
CA ASP A 260 17.34 -18.75 -21.25
C ASP A 260 18.12 -17.75 -20.40
N VAL A 261 18.39 -16.55 -20.91
CA VAL A 261 19.07 -15.48 -20.15
C VAL A 261 18.21 -15.07 -18.95
N ILE A 262 16.90 -14.88 -19.15
CA ILE A 262 15.97 -14.52 -18.07
C ILE A 262 15.89 -15.65 -17.04
N SER A 263 15.76 -16.89 -17.49
CA SER A 263 15.71 -18.08 -16.63
C SER A 263 16.98 -18.25 -15.80
N THR A 264 18.15 -18.07 -16.42
CA THR A 264 19.45 -18.13 -15.74
C THR A 264 19.57 -17.05 -14.68
N GLN A 265 19.22 -15.81 -15.01
CA GLN A 265 19.24 -14.69 -14.06
C GLN A 265 18.34 -14.98 -12.83
N ARG A 266 17.11 -15.44 -13.08
CA ARG A 266 16.16 -15.81 -12.00
C ARG A 266 16.69 -16.95 -11.14
N SER A 267 17.34 -17.94 -11.73
CA SER A 267 17.98 -19.04 -11.01
C SER A 267 19.12 -18.56 -10.11
N LEU A 268 19.97 -17.67 -10.62
CA LEU A 268 21.05 -17.05 -9.85
C LEU A 268 20.51 -16.22 -8.67
N GLU A 269 19.45 -15.47 -8.88
CA GLU A 269 18.79 -14.67 -7.82
C GLU A 269 18.22 -15.56 -6.72
N ARG A 270 17.52 -16.66 -7.10
CA ARG A 270 17.00 -17.64 -6.14
C ARG A 270 18.11 -18.28 -5.31
N THR A 271 19.22 -18.66 -5.98
CA THR A 271 20.40 -19.22 -5.29
C THR A 271 21.00 -18.22 -4.32
N ARG A 272 21.14 -16.95 -4.73
CA ARG A 272 21.67 -15.88 -3.85
C ARG A 272 20.74 -15.63 -2.64
N THR A 273 19.42 -15.64 -2.86
CA THR A 273 18.45 -15.49 -1.77
C THR A 273 18.53 -16.66 -0.78
N ALA A 274 18.54 -17.89 -1.28
CA ALA A 274 18.69 -19.09 -0.45
C ALA A 274 20.00 -19.08 0.34
N GLU A 275 21.10 -18.61 -0.27
CA GLU A 275 22.38 -18.49 0.43
C GLU A 275 22.36 -17.39 1.50
N LYS A 276 21.72 -16.26 1.26
CA LYS A 276 21.50 -15.22 2.29
C LYS A 276 20.70 -15.76 3.47
N ASP A 277 19.61 -16.50 3.20
CA ASP A 277 18.78 -17.10 4.26
C ASP A 277 19.58 -18.14 5.06
N ARG A 278 20.42 -18.92 4.39
CA ARG A 278 21.32 -19.88 5.05
C ARG A 278 22.35 -19.19 5.95
N LEU A 279 22.99 -18.13 5.45
CA LEU A 279 23.97 -17.34 6.22
C LEU A 279 23.31 -16.66 7.41
N PHE A 280 22.11 -16.09 7.20
CA PHE A 280 21.34 -15.52 8.29
C PHE A 280 21.01 -16.55 9.37
N LEU A 281 20.61 -17.77 9.00
CA LEU A 281 20.33 -18.84 9.95
C LEU A 281 21.58 -19.23 10.76
N VAL A 282 22.75 -19.30 10.11
CA VAL A 282 24.02 -19.59 10.79
C VAL A 282 24.35 -18.48 11.80
N TYR A 283 24.26 -17.22 11.36
CA TYR A 283 24.48 -16.06 12.22
C TYR A 283 23.50 -16.04 13.41
N ALA A 284 22.20 -16.22 13.14
CA ALA A 284 21.18 -16.21 14.18
C ALA A 284 21.38 -17.32 15.22
N LYS A 285 21.80 -18.52 14.80
CA LYS A 285 22.15 -19.62 15.73
C LYS A 285 23.38 -19.32 16.59
N GLN A 286 24.39 -18.67 16.02
CA GLN A 286 25.57 -18.24 16.75
C GLN A 286 25.21 -17.16 17.76
N TRP A 287 24.52 -16.10 17.30
CA TRP A 287 24.03 -15.01 18.12
C TRP A 287 23.16 -15.54 19.29
N TRP A 288 22.25 -16.49 19.01
CA TRP A 288 21.41 -17.08 20.04
C TRP A 288 22.22 -17.79 21.13
N ARG A 289 23.26 -18.54 20.76
CA ARG A 289 24.15 -19.16 21.74
C ARG A 289 24.88 -18.14 22.61
N GLU A 290 25.47 -17.13 22.00
CA GLU A 290 26.15 -16.04 22.70
C GLU A 290 25.19 -15.28 23.64
N PHE A 291 23.98 -15.00 23.17
CA PHE A 291 22.95 -14.38 24.00
C PHE A 291 22.58 -15.18 25.24
N LEU A 292 22.48 -16.50 25.14
CA LEU A 292 22.21 -17.40 26.28
C LEU A 292 23.35 -17.44 27.29
N GLU A 293 24.58 -17.25 26.84
CA GLU A 293 25.79 -17.26 27.70
C GLU A 293 25.89 -15.98 28.55
N ILE A 294 25.33 -14.86 28.13
CA ILE A 294 25.44 -13.58 28.84
C ILE A 294 24.79 -13.66 30.22
N ARG A 295 23.59 -14.25 30.34
CA ARG A 295 22.85 -14.37 31.61
C ARG A 295 21.90 -15.57 31.58
N ALA A 296 21.79 -16.29 32.71
CA ALA A 296 20.85 -17.40 32.85
C ALA A 296 19.37 -17.00 32.60
N SER A 297 18.98 -15.77 32.93
CA SER A 297 17.63 -15.25 32.67
C SER A 297 17.26 -15.14 31.19
N HIS A 298 18.26 -15.15 30.28
CA HIS A 298 18.01 -15.08 28.85
C HIS A 298 17.35 -16.36 28.31
N GLN A 299 17.43 -17.49 28.99
CA GLN A 299 16.76 -18.74 28.61
C GLN A 299 15.22 -18.61 28.60
N SER A 300 14.68 -17.72 29.41
CA SER A 300 13.23 -17.46 29.49
C SER A 300 12.74 -16.34 28.55
N LYS A 301 13.63 -15.71 27.78
CA LYS A 301 13.27 -14.61 26.88
C LYS A 301 12.61 -15.12 25.61
N LEU A 302 11.58 -14.38 25.16
CA LEU A 302 10.96 -14.63 23.87
C LEU A 302 11.86 -14.09 22.77
N VAL A 303 12.34 -15.00 21.91
CA VAL A 303 13.15 -14.68 20.73
C VAL A 303 12.47 -15.20 19.50
N LYS A 304 12.31 -14.35 18.50
CA LYS A 304 11.70 -14.68 17.21
C LYS A 304 12.74 -14.43 16.11
N ILE A 305 13.14 -15.47 15.40
CA ILE A 305 14.14 -15.38 14.31
C ILE A 305 13.46 -15.55 12.95
N PHE A 306 12.48 -16.46 12.86
CA PHE A 306 11.68 -16.72 11.67
C PHE A 306 10.20 -16.62 12.00
N ALA A 307 9.42 -16.20 11.03
CA ALA A 307 7.96 -16.23 11.04
C ALA A 307 7.46 -16.80 9.72
N GLN A 308 6.28 -17.38 9.72
CA GLN A 308 5.62 -17.87 8.52
C GLN A 308 4.81 -16.73 7.89
N ASP A 309 4.96 -16.52 6.57
CA ASP A 309 4.15 -15.56 5.85
C ASP A 309 2.74 -16.12 5.53
N GLU A 310 1.89 -15.29 4.93
CA GLU A 310 0.54 -15.67 4.51
C GLU A 310 0.51 -16.85 3.53
N ASN A 311 1.60 -17.11 2.83
CA ASN A 311 1.75 -18.22 1.87
C ASN A 311 2.36 -19.49 2.52
N GLY A 312 2.53 -19.50 3.83
CA GLY A 312 3.12 -20.63 4.55
C GLY A 312 4.65 -20.75 4.42
N VAL A 313 5.32 -19.72 3.91
CA VAL A 313 6.78 -19.71 3.74
C VAL A 313 7.45 -19.12 4.97
N ASN A 314 8.40 -19.84 5.57
CA ASN A 314 9.20 -19.32 6.67
C ASN A 314 10.22 -18.29 6.16
N ARG A 315 10.15 -17.07 6.70
CA ARG A 315 11.05 -15.98 6.35
C ARG A 315 11.76 -15.44 7.61
N PRO A 316 12.96 -14.90 7.48
CA PRO A 316 13.59 -14.13 8.55
C PRO A 316 12.66 -12.97 8.98
N VAL A 317 12.50 -12.74 10.29
CA VAL A 317 11.59 -11.69 10.79
C VAL A 317 11.97 -10.29 10.30
N CYS A 318 13.26 -10.04 10.06
CA CYS A 318 13.73 -8.77 9.49
C CYS A 318 13.23 -8.53 8.05
N SER A 319 12.85 -9.58 7.31
CA SER A 319 12.33 -9.43 5.94
C SER A 319 10.90 -8.87 5.85
N TYR A 320 10.19 -8.75 6.97
CA TYR A 320 8.85 -8.14 7.02
C TYR A 320 8.90 -6.61 7.17
N VAL A 321 10.08 -6.07 7.49
CA VAL A 321 10.26 -4.63 7.67
C VAL A 321 10.96 -4.04 6.45
N HIS A 322 10.37 -3.02 5.84
CA HIS A 322 10.92 -2.33 4.68
C HIS A 322 10.76 -0.82 4.83
N VAL A 323 11.66 -0.04 4.22
CA VAL A 323 11.49 1.41 4.17
C VAL A 323 10.23 1.75 3.38
N LEU A 324 9.17 2.18 4.10
CA LEU A 324 7.86 2.47 3.53
C LEU A 324 7.61 3.97 3.49
N ARG A 325 7.71 4.57 2.30
CA ARG A 325 7.47 5.99 2.12
C ARG A 325 5.99 6.23 1.86
N ALA A 326 5.33 6.95 2.78
CA ALA A 326 3.92 7.33 2.65
C ALA A 326 3.70 8.56 1.75
N GLY A 327 4.77 9.17 1.23
CA GLY A 327 4.69 10.38 0.42
C GLY A 327 4.07 11.55 1.19
N ARG A 328 3.05 12.18 0.58
CA ARG A 328 2.32 13.29 1.22
C ARG A 328 1.09 12.85 2.01
N LEU A 329 0.83 11.55 2.11
CA LEU A 329 -0.33 11.02 2.83
C LEU A 329 -0.18 11.13 4.34
N LEU A 330 1.05 11.04 4.84
CA LEU A 330 1.37 11.17 6.26
C LEU A 330 2.47 12.24 6.41
N GLU A 331 2.22 13.25 7.23
CA GLU A 331 3.10 14.41 7.37
C GLU A 331 4.19 14.21 8.43
N SER A 332 4.03 13.27 9.34
CA SER A 332 4.94 13.06 10.45
C SER A 332 4.91 11.62 10.99
N SER A 333 5.94 11.26 11.75
CA SER A 333 6.01 10.00 12.48
C SER A 333 4.84 9.80 13.47
N ARG A 334 4.31 10.89 14.04
CA ARG A 334 3.11 10.84 14.90
C ARG A 334 1.85 10.51 14.11
N HIS A 335 1.70 11.08 12.92
CA HIS A 335 0.60 10.73 12.01
C HIS A 335 0.69 9.27 11.58
N ALA A 336 1.90 8.75 11.34
CA ALA A 336 2.11 7.34 11.05
C ALA A 336 1.66 6.45 12.21
N ALA A 337 2.08 6.77 13.44
CA ALA A 337 1.66 6.01 14.63
C ALA A 337 0.13 6.08 14.83
N ARG A 338 -0.47 7.25 14.62
CA ARG A 338 -1.93 7.39 14.71
C ARG A 338 -2.65 6.60 13.63
N PHE A 339 -2.18 6.65 12.37
CA PHE A 339 -2.74 5.86 11.27
C PHE A 339 -2.74 4.37 11.59
N VAL A 340 -1.59 3.83 12.03
CA VAL A 340 -1.46 2.41 12.36
C VAL A 340 -2.38 2.02 13.52
N SER A 341 -2.52 2.88 14.55
CA SER A 341 -3.39 2.60 15.70
C SER A 341 -4.89 2.62 15.38
N LEU A 342 -5.29 3.14 14.23
CA LEU A 342 -6.68 3.15 13.77
C LEU A 342 -7.06 1.85 13.04
N LEU A 343 -6.07 1.05 12.62
CA LEU A 343 -6.33 -0.26 12.05
C LEU A 343 -6.85 -1.21 13.17
N PRO A 344 -7.93 -1.95 12.93
CA PRO A 344 -8.48 -2.89 13.91
C PRO A 344 -7.48 -3.98 14.29
N HIS A 345 -7.35 -4.22 15.59
CA HIS A 345 -6.56 -5.33 16.10
C HIS A 345 -7.37 -6.63 16.03
N GLU A 346 -6.85 -7.63 15.36
CA GLU A 346 -7.39 -8.98 15.30
C GLU A 346 -6.28 -9.99 15.56
N ARG A 347 -6.53 -10.95 16.42
CA ARG A 347 -5.56 -12.03 16.63
C ARG A 347 -5.56 -12.95 15.41
N THR A 348 -4.39 -13.16 14.84
CA THR A 348 -4.22 -14.12 13.75
C THR A 348 -4.59 -15.53 14.23
N PRO A 349 -5.40 -16.29 13.47
CA PRO A 349 -5.69 -17.68 13.82
C PRO A 349 -4.38 -18.47 13.93
N VAL A 350 -4.28 -19.24 14.99
CA VAL A 350 -3.13 -20.12 15.19
C VAL A 350 -3.27 -21.31 14.23
N LEU A 351 -2.39 -21.38 13.23
CA LEU A 351 -2.34 -22.51 12.29
C LEU A 351 -1.65 -23.72 12.95
N GLY A 352 -2.33 -24.86 12.97
CA GLY A 352 -1.79 -26.14 13.38
C GLY A 352 -2.30 -26.68 14.71
N GLY A 353 -2.80 -27.92 14.73
CA GLY A 353 -3.30 -28.66 15.89
C GLY A 353 -2.19 -29.39 16.68
N GLY A 354 -1.03 -28.77 16.92
CA GLY A 354 0.10 -29.35 17.65
C GLY A 354 0.71 -28.37 18.66
N THR A 355 1.70 -28.83 19.42
CA THR A 355 2.42 -28.06 20.44
C THR A 355 3.24 -26.88 19.88
N GLY A 356 3.33 -26.73 18.56
CA GLY A 356 3.98 -25.62 17.86
C GLY A 356 2.94 -24.70 17.24
N LYS A 357 2.47 -23.72 18.01
CA LYS A 357 1.68 -22.60 17.48
C LYS A 357 2.56 -21.79 16.53
N GLN A 358 2.34 -21.92 15.22
CA GLN A 358 3.00 -21.07 14.24
C GLN A 358 2.22 -19.76 14.10
N GLU A 359 2.83 -18.68 14.56
CA GLU A 359 2.33 -17.33 14.32
C GLU A 359 2.59 -16.95 12.86
N GLN A 360 1.57 -16.45 12.22
CA GLN A 360 1.64 -15.95 10.85
C GLN A 360 1.86 -14.44 10.88
N TRP A 361 2.87 -13.97 10.17
CA TRP A 361 3.12 -12.55 9.95
C TRP A 361 2.73 -12.18 8.53
N CYS A 362 1.92 -11.15 8.36
CA CYS A 362 1.49 -10.73 7.04
C CYS A 362 2.53 -9.82 6.37
N SER A 363 2.64 -9.91 5.05
CA SER A 363 3.32 -8.88 4.27
C SER A 363 2.58 -7.53 4.43
N LEU A 364 3.32 -6.41 4.32
CA LEU A 364 2.75 -5.08 4.54
C LEU A 364 1.55 -4.78 3.64
N LEU A 365 1.57 -5.24 2.38
CA LEU A 365 0.45 -5.02 1.48
C LEU A 365 -0.75 -5.90 1.84
N ALA A 366 -0.53 -7.15 2.23
CA ALA A 366 -1.59 -8.04 2.70
C ALA A 366 -2.28 -7.47 3.96
N PHE A 367 -1.49 -6.98 4.92
CA PHE A 367 -2.02 -6.33 6.11
C PHE A 367 -2.81 -5.04 5.78
N LEU A 368 -2.26 -4.16 4.93
CA LEU A 368 -2.94 -2.93 4.50
C LEU A 368 -4.22 -3.22 3.69
N GLY A 369 -4.19 -4.23 2.82
CA GLY A 369 -5.35 -4.63 2.04
C GLY A 369 -6.46 -5.24 2.90
N ARG A 370 -6.08 -6.08 3.87
CA ARG A 370 -7.00 -6.68 4.84
C ARG A 370 -7.54 -5.64 5.84
N GLY A 371 -6.77 -4.59 6.12
CA GLY A 371 -7.16 -3.48 7.00
C GLY A 371 -7.28 -3.85 8.48
N LYS A 372 -6.83 -5.02 8.89
CA LYS A 372 -6.86 -5.53 10.28
C LYS A 372 -5.75 -6.57 10.47
N GLY A 373 -5.20 -6.70 11.69
CA GLY A 373 -4.15 -7.66 12.00
C GLY A 373 -3.77 -7.67 13.47
N ASP A 374 -2.72 -8.43 13.81
CA ASP A 374 -2.24 -8.57 15.19
C ASP A 374 -1.20 -7.48 15.56
N CYS A 375 -0.60 -7.62 16.75
CA CYS A 375 0.37 -6.64 17.23
C CYS A 375 1.67 -6.67 16.43
N GLU A 376 2.05 -7.80 15.87
CA GLU A 376 3.21 -7.97 15.01
C GLU A 376 3.02 -7.25 13.67
N ASP A 377 1.86 -7.40 13.04
CA ASP A 377 1.50 -6.70 11.81
C ASP A 377 1.50 -5.16 12.00
N HIS A 378 0.93 -4.70 13.11
CA HIS A 378 0.94 -3.28 13.45
C HIS A 378 2.36 -2.76 13.72
N ALA A 379 3.19 -3.53 14.43
CA ALA A 379 4.56 -3.12 14.73
C ALA A 379 5.44 -3.10 13.48
N THR A 380 5.34 -4.09 12.59
CA THR A 380 6.11 -4.12 11.33
C THR A 380 5.71 -2.99 10.40
N LEU A 381 4.40 -2.67 10.29
CA LEU A 381 3.93 -1.54 9.51
C LEU A 381 4.42 -0.20 10.10
N LEU A 382 4.28 -0.01 11.41
CA LEU A 382 4.74 1.22 12.06
C LEU A 382 6.25 1.40 11.91
N CYS A 383 7.04 0.36 12.16
CA CYS A 383 8.49 0.40 11.99
C CYS A 383 8.86 0.78 10.55
N SER A 384 8.24 0.15 9.56
CA SER A 384 8.47 0.43 8.14
C SER A 384 8.14 1.88 7.75
N LEU A 385 7.07 2.45 8.30
CA LEU A 385 6.72 3.86 8.12
C LEU A 385 7.71 4.80 8.79
N LEU A 386 8.15 4.48 10.02
CA LEU A 386 9.14 5.29 10.74
C LEU A 386 10.50 5.29 10.03
N LEU A 387 10.94 4.17 9.47
CA LEU A 387 12.09 4.08 8.57
C LEU A 387 11.87 4.95 7.31
N GLY A 388 10.65 5.00 6.78
CA GLY A 388 10.28 5.88 5.66
C GLY A 388 10.41 7.37 5.97
N PHE A 389 10.27 7.76 7.23
CA PHE A 389 10.55 9.12 7.75
C PHE A 389 12.04 9.36 8.05
N GLY A 390 12.91 8.36 7.84
CA GLY A 390 14.35 8.46 8.11
C GLY A 390 14.72 8.29 9.58
N LEU A 391 13.83 7.73 10.40
CA LEU A 391 14.13 7.40 11.78
C LEU A 391 14.84 6.05 11.86
N ASP A 392 15.77 5.91 12.79
CA ASP A 392 16.42 4.64 13.13
C ASP A 392 15.44 3.82 13.99
N ALA A 393 14.65 2.94 13.34
CA ALA A 393 13.50 2.26 13.92
C ALA A 393 13.65 0.74 13.92
N TYR A 394 13.15 0.10 14.97
CA TYR A 394 13.28 -1.34 15.22
C TYR A 394 11.96 -1.91 15.75
N VAL A 395 11.59 -3.11 15.32
CA VAL A 395 10.51 -3.89 15.92
C VAL A 395 11.04 -4.60 17.16
N CYS A 396 10.32 -4.46 18.25
CA CYS A 396 10.58 -5.15 19.51
C CYS A 396 9.53 -6.23 19.73
N VAL A 397 9.98 -7.45 20.04
CA VAL A 397 9.12 -8.59 20.39
C VAL A 397 9.33 -8.94 21.84
N GLY A 398 8.26 -9.12 22.59
CA GLY A 398 8.36 -9.43 24.01
C GLY A 398 7.03 -9.81 24.63
N THR A 399 6.86 -9.54 25.91
CA THR A 399 5.62 -9.86 26.62
C THR A 399 5.12 -8.65 27.40
N LYS A 400 3.80 -8.46 27.44
CA LYS A 400 3.12 -7.54 28.38
C LYS A 400 3.06 -8.17 29.79
N ALA A 401 2.57 -7.37 30.74
CA ALA A 401 2.20 -7.88 32.06
C ALA A 401 1.35 -9.16 31.92
N LYS A 402 1.55 -10.13 32.81
CA LYS A 402 0.95 -11.47 32.77
C LYS A 402 1.46 -12.40 31.65
N GLY A 403 2.61 -12.09 31.03
CA GLY A 403 3.25 -12.96 30.04
C GLY A 403 2.55 -13.05 28.69
N VAL A 404 1.68 -12.09 28.35
CA VAL A 404 1.01 -12.07 27.05
C VAL A 404 2.01 -11.60 25.98
N PRO A 405 2.27 -12.39 24.90
CA PRO A 405 3.12 -11.97 23.79
C PRO A 405 2.66 -10.66 23.18
N HIS A 406 3.60 -9.80 22.83
CA HIS A 406 3.33 -8.48 22.26
C HIS A 406 4.51 -7.95 21.46
N ALA A 407 4.20 -7.11 20.46
CA ALA A 407 5.17 -6.41 19.65
C ALA A 407 4.91 -4.89 19.67
N TRP A 408 5.98 -4.10 19.66
CA TRP A 408 5.95 -2.64 19.61
C TRP A 408 7.15 -2.12 18.82
N VAL A 409 7.30 -0.81 18.69
CA VAL A 409 8.42 -0.22 17.94
C VAL A 409 9.28 0.64 18.85
N MET A 410 10.57 0.63 18.61
CA MET A 410 11.57 1.48 19.24
C MET A 410 12.24 2.34 18.17
N THR A 411 12.52 3.60 18.48
CA THR A 411 13.40 4.44 17.67
C THR A 411 14.56 4.96 18.50
N ARG A 412 15.75 5.05 17.87
CA ARG A 412 16.96 5.58 18.48
C ARG A 412 17.28 6.95 17.87
N GLY A 413 17.40 7.95 18.72
CA GLY A 413 17.85 9.30 18.33
C GLY A 413 19.36 9.38 18.21
N THR A 414 19.88 10.34 17.45
CA THR A 414 21.32 10.60 17.30
C THR A 414 21.98 11.07 18.62
N ASP A 415 21.18 11.57 19.53
CA ASP A 415 21.58 11.96 20.90
C ASP A 415 21.58 10.79 21.91
N GLY A 416 21.32 9.56 21.44
CA GLY A 416 21.19 8.36 22.26
C GLY A 416 19.84 8.22 22.97
N THR A 417 18.87 9.12 22.71
CA THR A 417 17.52 8.95 23.25
C THR A 417 16.81 7.76 22.60
N VAL A 418 16.12 6.97 23.41
CA VAL A 418 15.28 5.86 22.95
C VAL A 418 13.83 6.25 23.12
N THR A 419 13.05 6.12 22.05
CA THR A 419 11.60 6.36 22.08
C THR A 419 10.88 5.06 21.77
N PHE A 420 9.96 4.67 22.65
CA PHE A 420 9.08 3.52 22.45
C PHE A 420 7.74 4.00 21.89
N TRP A 421 7.22 3.24 20.94
CA TRP A 421 5.96 3.49 20.25
C TRP A 421 5.08 2.26 20.38
N GLU A 422 3.94 2.43 21.05
CA GLU A 422 2.92 1.39 21.10
C GLU A 422 2.06 1.48 19.83
N SER A 423 2.19 0.47 18.95
CA SER A 423 1.57 0.47 17.62
C SER A 423 0.04 0.43 17.66
N LEU A 424 -0.54 -0.21 18.68
CA LEU A 424 -1.99 -0.35 18.80
C LEU A 424 -2.70 0.91 19.35
N THR A 425 -1.99 1.77 20.06
CA THR A 425 -2.58 2.95 20.73
C THR A 425 -1.98 4.27 20.32
N ALA A 426 -0.93 4.26 19.51
CA ALA A 426 -0.10 5.41 19.17
C ALA A 426 0.56 6.09 20.38
N HIS A 427 0.58 5.43 21.55
CA HIS A 427 1.27 5.96 22.73
C HIS A 427 2.76 6.01 22.49
N ARG A 428 3.41 7.09 22.94
CA ARG A 428 4.85 7.29 22.81
C ARG A 428 5.46 7.63 24.15
N SER A 429 6.53 6.93 24.51
CA SER A 429 7.34 7.21 25.69
C SER A 429 8.79 7.36 25.31
N ALA A 430 9.43 8.43 25.75
CA ALA A 430 10.86 8.66 25.54
C ALA A 430 11.62 8.39 26.85
N SER A 431 12.74 7.69 26.73
CA SER A 431 13.67 7.43 27.85
C SER A 431 15.07 7.91 27.46
N SER A 432 15.72 8.62 28.36
CA SER A 432 17.14 8.93 28.19
C SER A 432 17.98 7.72 28.60
N PHE A 433 18.96 7.33 27.80
CA PHE A 433 19.77 6.13 27.96
C PHE A 433 20.67 6.10 29.22
N MET A 434 20.66 7.15 30.03
CA MET A 434 21.39 7.22 31.31
C MET A 434 20.68 6.49 32.45
N CYS A 435 19.55 5.87 32.24
CA CYS A 435 18.80 5.22 33.32
C CYS A 435 19.02 3.70 33.32
N THR A 436 19.75 3.24 34.31
CA THR A 436 20.03 1.84 34.66
C THR A 436 18.78 1.03 35.11
N ARG A 437 17.56 1.59 34.97
CA ARG A 437 16.31 0.95 35.39
C ARG A 437 15.28 0.93 34.26
N LEU A 438 15.43 -0.04 33.36
CA LEU A 438 14.34 -0.51 32.49
C LEU A 438 13.17 -1.16 33.27
N GLN A 439 13.23 -1.15 34.60
CA GLN A 439 12.23 -1.77 35.47
C GLN A 439 10.93 -0.98 35.61
N ASP A 440 10.92 0.31 35.22
CA ASP A 440 9.73 1.18 35.37
C ASP A 440 8.76 1.09 34.16
N PHE A 441 9.12 0.41 33.09
CA PHE A 441 8.18 0.01 32.06
C PHE A 441 7.45 -1.25 32.53
N HIS A 442 6.26 -1.11 33.04
CA HIS A 442 5.40 -2.21 33.46
C HIS A 442 5.26 -3.24 32.34
N GLY A 443 6.13 -4.27 32.32
CA GLY A 443 6.06 -5.42 31.43
C GLY A 443 6.97 -5.41 30.19
N ALA A 444 7.79 -4.41 29.96
CA ALA A 444 8.77 -4.43 28.87
C ALA A 444 10.06 -5.14 29.30
N HIS A 445 10.12 -6.43 29.11
CA HIS A 445 11.37 -7.20 29.31
C HIS A 445 12.14 -7.31 28.01
N GLU A 446 13.30 -6.66 27.99
CA GLU A 446 14.47 -6.80 27.11
C GLU A 446 14.24 -6.93 25.59
N PHE A 447 14.87 -6.02 24.89
CA PHE A 447 14.81 -5.82 23.44
C PHE A 447 15.85 -6.71 22.76
N ILE A 448 15.49 -7.27 21.61
CA ILE A 448 16.42 -7.92 20.70
C ILE A 448 16.41 -7.12 19.40
N ASN A 449 17.56 -6.52 19.13
CA ASN A 449 17.82 -5.85 17.86
C ASN A 449 18.37 -6.89 16.87
N LEU A 450 17.60 -7.25 15.85
CA LEU A 450 17.98 -8.21 14.80
C LEU A 450 18.41 -7.52 13.50
N LEU A 451 18.60 -6.18 13.52
CA LEU A 451 18.79 -5.37 12.31
C LEU A 451 20.16 -4.67 12.20
N GLU A 452 21.18 -5.05 12.98
CA GLU A 452 22.57 -4.65 12.68
C GLU A 452 23.28 -5.65 11.80
#